data_463e704dd3ed3adb7dae9dce43f9d5ad
#
_entry.id   463e704dd3ed3adb7dae9dce43f9d5ad
#
_cell.length_a   1.000
_cell.length_b   1.000
_cell.length_c   1.000
_cell.angle_alpha   90.00
_cell.angle_beta   90.00
_cell.angle_gamma   90.00
#
_symmetry.space_group_name_H-M   'P 1'
#
loop_
_entity.id
_entity.type
_entity.pdbx_description
1 polymer ?
#
loop_
_entity_poly.entity_id
_entity_poly.type
_entity_poly.pdbx_seq_one_letter_code
_entity_poly.pdbx_strand_id
1 'polypeptide(L)'
;MSEKLPASFFPPKFQILSGSALKMIAIITMLIDHTAAVLLKLYPPALQPLYYINENPVTFYRICRDIGRCAFPIFCFLLVEGFLHTHDRRKYGRNLLLFALISELPWNFMFANTWHFERQNVFFTLFLGYLGFCAIEYFWECRWKQMLCLLSLLGISILLNADYGWRGFVFLLIMYLLRNEKASQAIVGSCWLFYEWKACFAFISINMYNGKRGFIRGKAAKYFFYLFYPLHITILVIIRNLFFSFS
;
A
#
# COMPACT_ATOMS: atom_id res chain seq x y z
N MET A 1 32.24 2.89 1.85
CA MET A 1 31.75 2.45 0.52
C MET A 1 30.49 3.24 0.21
N SER A 2 30.50 4.08 -0.83
CA SER A 2 29.27 4.74 -1.28
C SER A 2 28.36 3.66 -1.88
N GLU A 3 27.26 3.35 -1.19
CA GLU A 3 26.20 2.52 -1.78
C GLU A 3 25.76 3.21 -3.08
N LYS A 4 26.01 2.55 -4.22
CA LYS A 4 25.47 3.01 -5.49
C LYS A 4 23.96 2.93 -5.41
N LEU A 5 23.27 4.06 -5.63
CA LEU A 5 21.82 4.07 -5.73
C LEU A 5 21.39 3.06 -6.82
N PRO A 6 20.29 2.30 -6.58
CA PRO A 6 19.78 1.34 -7.58
C PRO A 6 19.50 2.04 -8.91
N ALA A 7 19.73 1.32 -10.03
CA ALA A 7 19.44 1.83 -11.36
C ALA A 7 17.99 2.30 -11.47
N SER A 8 17.79 3.55 -11.86
CA SER A 8 16.49 4.23 -11.94
C SER A 8 16.30 4.81 -13.35
N PHE A 9 15.04 5.00 -13.77
CA PHE A 9 14.73 5.74 -15.02
C PHE A 9 15.16 7.21 -14.95
N PHE A 10 15.19 7.78 -13.73
CA PHE A 10 15.58 9.18 -13.56
C PHE A 10 17.05 9.29 -13.20
N PRO A 11 17.80 10.20 -13.86
CA PRO A 11 19.16 10.52 -13.45
C PRO A 11 19.19 11.06 -12.02
N PRO A 12 20.34 10.98 -11.31
CA PRO A 12 20.46 11.36 -9.88
C PRO A 12 19.91 12.75 -9.54
N LYS A 13 20.00 13.71 -10.45
CA LYS A 13 19.48 15.08 -10.26
C LYS A 13 17.95 15.14 -10.04
N PHE A 14 17.21 14.17 -10.54
CA PHE A 14 15.75 14.07 -10.34
C PHE A 14 15.35 13.13 -9.20
N GLN A 15 16.30 12.45 -8.56
CA GLN A 15 16.03 11.63 -7.39
C GLN A 15 15.98 12.51 -6.13
N ILE A 16 14.91 13.29 -6.01
CA ILE A 16 14.74 14.33 -4.99
C ILE A 16 13.87 13.90 -3.79
N LEU A 17 13.08 12.82 -3.95
CA LEU A 17 12.14 12.38 -2.93
C LEU A 17 12.83 11.53 -1.87
N SER A 18 12.64 11.88 -0.61
CA SER A 18 13.07 11.06 0.53
C SER A 18 12.00 10.01 0.89
N GLY A 19 12.36 9.02 1.70
CA GLY A 19 11.39 8.07 2.25
C GLY A 19 10.27 8.74 3.06
N SER A 20 10.55 9.89 3.69
CA SER A 20 9.53 10.70 4.35
C SER A 20 8.57 11.33 3.36
N ALA A 21 9.07 11.86 2.24
CA ALA A 21 8.22 12.43 1.19
C ALA A 21 7.31 11.36 0.57
N LEU A 22 7.86 10.17 0.27
CA LEU A 22 7.06 9.04 -0.23
C LEU A 22 5.97 8.62 0.74
N LYS A 23 6.26 8.58 2.06
CA LYS A 23 5.24 8.30 3.08
C LYS A 23 4.12 9.32 3.06
N MET A 24 4.45 10.62 2.93
CA MET A 24 3.43 11.67 2.86
C MET A 24 2.58 11.55 1.60
N ILE A 25 3.19 11.28 0.43
CA ILE A 25 2.45 11.04 -0.81
C ILE A 25 1.49 9.85 -0.63
N ALA A 26 1.96 8.72 -0.10
CA ALA A 26 1.14 7.53 0.13
C ALA A 26 -0.05 7.79 1.07
N ILE A 27 0.18 8.52 2.18
CA ILE A 27 -0.89 8.87 3.14
C ILE A 27 -1.92 9.81 2.50
N ILE A 28 -1.47 10.83 1.78
CA ILE A 28 -2.38 11.82 1.16
C ILE A 28 -3.23 11.12 0.09
N THR A 29 -2.62 10.34 -0.78
CA THR A 29 -3.35 9.60 -1.82
C THR A 29 -4.32 8.58 -1.23
N MET A 30 -3.94 7.89 -0.15
CA MET A 30 -4.81 6.97 0.59
C MET A 30 -5.98 7.70 1.27
N LEU A 31 -5.73 8.87 1.88
CA LEU A 31 -6.79 9.67 2.49
C LEU A 31 -7.81 10.16 1.46
N ILE A 32 -7.36 10.60 0.29
CA ILE A 32 -8.23 10.98 -0.84
C ILE A 32 -9.09 9.79 -1.26
N ASP A 33 -8.48 8.61 -1.43
CA ASP A 33 -9.18 7.37 -1.80
C ASP A 33 -10.28 7.00 -0.81
N HIS A 34 -9.94 6.93 0.48
CA HIS A 34 -10.88 6.53 1.52
C HIS A 34 -11.97 7.58 1.75
N THR A 35 -11.64 8.86 1.64
CA THR A 35 -12.66 9.93 1.66
C THR A 35 -13.66 9.76 0.52
N ALA A 36 -13.16 9.46 -0.68
CA ALA A 36 -14.05 9.17 -1.81
C ALA A 36 -14.89 7.92 -1.54
N ALA A 37 -14.29 6.82 -1.09
CA ALA A 37 -14.98 5.56 -0.85
C ALA A 37 -16.06 5.64 0.25
N VAL A 38 -15.88 6.50 1.25
CA VAL A 38 -16.77 6.59 2.42
C VAL A 38 -17.79 7.73 2.27
N LEU A 39 -17.35 8.92 1.86
CA LEU A 39 -18.16 10.13 1.87
C LEU A 39 -18.66 10.53 0.47
N LEU A 40 -17.76 10.62 -0.53
CA LEU A 40 -18.16 11.09 -1.87
C LEU A 40 -19.08 10.11 -2.58
N LYS A 41 -19.01 8.81 -2.26
CA LYS A 41 -19.95 7.79 -2.76
C LYS A 41 -21.40 8.08 -2.36
N LEU A 42 -21.62 8.77 -1.26
CA LEU A 42 -22.95 9.14 -0.73
C LEU A 42 -23.36 10.58 -1.09
N TYR A 43 -22.51 11.31 -1.79
CA TYR A 43 -22.75 12.69 -2.18
C TYR A 43 -23.07 12.81 -3.67
N PRO A 44 -24.36 12.93 -4.08
CA PRO A 44 -24.77 12.87 -5.49
C PRO A 44 -24.03 13.84 -6.42
N PRO A 45 -23.68 15.08 -6.04
CA PRO A 45 -22.92 15.97 -6.92
C PRO A 45 -21.53 15.42 -7.31
N ALA A 46 -20.88 14.66 -6.42
CA ALA A 46 -19.56 14.04 -6.72
C ALA A 46 -19.65 12.87 -7.71
N LEU A 47 -20.84 12.33 -7.93
CA LEU A 47 -21.12 11.24 -8.85
C LEU A 47 -21.57 11.72 -10.23
N GLN A 48 -21.85 13.02 -10.39
CA GLN A 48 -22.22 13.58 -11.67
C GLN A 48 -21.03 13.60 -12.62
N PRO A 49 -21.25 13.31 -13.92
CA PRO A 49 -20.20 13.39 -14.93
C PRO A 49 -19.66 14.82 -15.04
N LEU A 50 -18.33 14.95 -14.90
CA LEU A 50 -17.62 16.19 -15.23
C LEU A 50 -17.36 16.29 -16.74
N TYR A 51 -16.99 15.15 -17.32
CA TYR A 51 -16.76 14.96 -18.77
C TYR A 51 -16.82 13.49 -19.11
N TYR A 52 -16.77 13.17 -20.40
CA TYR A 52 -16.81 11.79 -20.90
C TYR A 52 -15.52 11.45 -21.65
N ILE A 53 -14.99 10.25 -21.46
CA ILE A 53 -13.90 9.66 -22.24
C ILE A 53 -14.43 8.37 -22.85
N ASN A 54 -14.52 8.29 -24.19
CA ASN A 54 -15.06 7.15 -24.90
C ASN A 54 -16.38 6.65 -24.29
N GLU A 55 -17.35 7.56 -24.13
CA GLU A 55 -18.67 7.34 -23.53
C GLU A 55 -18.69 6.99 -22.03
N ASN A 56 -17.54 6.80 -21.41
CA ASN A 56 -17.44 6.52 -19.98
C ASN A 56 -17.45 7.84 -19.19
N PRO A 57 -18.36 8.01 -18.22
CA PRO A 57 -18.42 9.20 -17.40
C PRO A 57 -17.21 9.27 -16.46
N VAL A 58 -16.54 10.42 -16.44
CA VAL A 58 -15.51 10.75 -15.46
C VAL A 58 -16.13 11.65 -14.42
N THR A 59 -16.20 11.19 -13.19
CA THR A 59 -16.77 11.88 -12.04
C THR A 59 -15.68 12.30 -11.07
N PHE A 60 -15.96 13.29 -10.22
CA PHE A 60 -15.02 13.68 -9.17
C PHE A 60 -14.69 12.51 -8.22
N TYR A 61 -15.71 11.70 -7.87
CA TYR A 61 -15.53 10.45 -7.14
C TYR A 61 -14.47 9.55 -7.80
N ARG A 62 -14.61 9.29 -9.10
CA ARG A 62 -13.70 8.41 -9.84
C ARG A 62 -12.28 8.95 -9.86
N ILE A 63 -12.10 10.26 -10.08
CA ILE A 63 -10.76 10.89 -10.06
C ILE A 63 -10.08 10.67 -8.70
N CYS A 64 -10.79 10.89 -7.60
CA CYS A 64 -10.24 10.67 -6.26
C CYS A 64 -9.86 9.20 -6.02
N ARG A 65 -10.70 8.26 -6.47
CA ARG A 65 -10.39 6.82 -6.41
C ARG A 65 -9.16 6.45 -7.22
N ASP A 66 -9.01 7.05 -8.40
CA ASP A 66 -7.88 6.82 -9.30
C ASP A 66 -6.55 7.34 -8.71
N ILE A 67 -6.55 8.51 -8.09
CA ILE A 67 -5.40 9.06 -7.35
C ILE A 67 -4.99 8.10 -6.23
N GLY A 68 -5.97 7.56 -5.53
CA GLY A 68 -5.78 6.63 -4.42
C GLY A 68 -5.04 5.34 -4.80
N ARG A 69 -5.17 4.89 -6.06
CA ARG A 69 -4.49 3.68 -6.53
C ARG A 69 -2.96 3.75 -6.43
N CYS A 70 -2.40 4.94 -6.39
CA CYS A 70 -0.96 5.13 -6.20
C CYS A 70 -0.48 4.79 -4.78
N ALA A 71 -1.36 4.78 -3.77
CA ALA A 71 -0.96 4.56 -2.38
C ALA A 71 -0.34 3.18 -2.17
N PHE A 72 -0.98 2.11 -2.67
CA PHE A 72 -0.56 0.74 -2.43
C PHE A 72 0.85 0.42 -2.94
N PRO A 73 1.24 0.71 -4.20
CA PRO A 73 2.60 0.45 -4.67
C PRO A 73 3.65 1.23 -3.88
N ILE A 74 3.35 2.46 -3.45
CA ILE A 74 4.27 3.24 -2.62
C ILE A 74 4.43 2.60 -1.24
N PHE A 75 3.35 2.13 -0.61
CA PHE A 75 3.44 1.40 0.66
C PHE A 75 4.20 0.09 0.52
N CYS A 76 4.02 -0.65 -0.58
CA CYS A 76 4.79 -1.87 -0.86
C CYS A 76 6.29 -1.56 -0.98
N PHE A 77 6.66 -0.51 -1.70
CA PHE A 77 8.04 -0.04 -1.80
C PHE A 77 8.59 0.34 -0.41
N LEU A 78 7.85 1.12 0.37
CA LEU A 78 8.24 1.52 1.71
C LEU A 78 8.32 0.34 2.69
N LEU A 79 7.54 -0.73 2.49
CA LEU A 79 7.63 -1.96 3.27
C LEU A 79 8.96 -2.66 3.00
N VAL A 80 9.37 -2.77 1.72
CA VAL A 80 10.66 -3.33 1.32
C VAL A 80 11.82 -2.51 1.92
N GLU A 81 11.80 -1.19 1.75
CA GLU A 81 12.79 -0.28 2.36
C GLU A 81 12.82 -0.42 3.88
N GLY A 82 11.65 -0.50 4.52
CA GLY A 82 11.55 -0.72 5.96
C GLY A 82 12.13 -2.06 6.41
N PHE A 83 11.92 -3.12 5.66
CA PHE A 83 12.47 -4.45 5.92
C PHE A 83 14.00 -4.47 5.82
N LEU A 84 14.56 -3.84 4.79
CA LEU A 84 16.01 -3.78 4.56
C LEU A 84 16.74 -2.96 5.63
N HIS A 85 16.12 -1.86 6.10
CA HIS A 85 16.76 -0.94 7.02
C HIS A 85 16.35 -1.12 8.49
N THR A 86 15.46 -2.09 8.81
CA THR A 86 15.06 -2.32 10.20
C THR A 86 16.10 -3.11 10.96
N HIS A 87 16.46 -2.65 12.16
CA HIS A 87 17.37 -3.37 13.04
C HIS A 87 16.67 -4.58 13.72
N ASP A 88 15.37 -4.46 14.02
CA ASP A 88 14.57 -5.50 14.68
C ASP A 88 13.41 -5.94 13.78
N ARG A 89 13.66 -6.98 12.99
CA ARG A 89 12.69 -7.56 12.07
C ARG A 89 11.49 -8.17 12.81
N ARG A 90 11.72 -8.84 13.96
CA ARG A 90 10.63 -9.42 14.75
C ARG A 90 9.65 -8.37 15.22
N LYS A 91 10.16 -7.24 15.73
CA LYS A 91 9.34 -6.10 16.13
C LYS A 91 8.61 -5.46 14.95
N TYR A 92 9.25 -5.45 13.77
CA TYR A 92 8.63 -4.93 12.55
C TYR A 92 7.43 -5.77 12.14
N GLY A 93 7.59 -7.09 12.02
CA GLY A 93 6.49 -8.02 11.71
C GLY A 93 5.38 -8.01 12.75
N ARG A 94 5.73 -8.01 14.06
CA ARG A 94 4.74 -7.90 15.14
C ARG A 94 3.91 -6.62 15.04
N ASN A 95 4.51 -5.49 14.71
CA ASN A 95 3.76 -4.24 14.52
C ASN A 95 2.81 -4.34 13.31
N LEU A 96 3.24 -4.91 12.19
CA LEU A 96 2.36 -5.10 11.02
C LEU A 96 1.13 -5.94 11.39
N LEU A 97 1.33 -7.07 12.08
CA LEU A 97 0.24 -7.92 12.53
C LEU A 97 -0.67 -7.21 13.55
N LEU A 98 -0.09 -6.52 14.53
CA LEU A 98 -0.86 -5.78 15.54
C LEU A 98 -1.76 -4.73 14.87
N PHE A 99 -1.22 -3.95 13.93
CA PHE A 99 -2.01 -2.95 13.22
C PHE A 99 -2.98 -3.55 12.19
N ALA A 100 -2.72 -4.75 11.66
CA ALA A 100 -3.71 -5.50 10.90
C ALA A 100 -4.94 -5.81 11.77
N LEU A 101 -4.74 -6.32 12.97
CA LEU A 101 -5.82 -6.65 13.91
C LEU A 101 -6.57 -5.40 14.40
N ILE A 102 -5.86 -4.33 14.77
CA ILE A 102 -6.47 -3.06 15.21
C ILE A 102 -7.31 -2.42 14.09
N SER A 103 -6.84 -2.53 12.86
CA SER A 103 -7.49 -1.89 11.71
C SER A 103 -8.71 -2.67 11.19
N GLU A 104 -8.90 -3.90 11.64
CA GLU A 104 -9.97 -4.76 11.15
C GLU A 104 -11.35 -4.19 11.48
N LEU A 105 -11.53 -3.72 12.69
CA LEU A 105 -12.80 -3.16 13.11
C LEU A 105 -13.18 -1.89 12.31
N PRO A 106 -12.36 -0.83 12.21
CA PRO A 106 -12.64 0.31 11.35
C PRO A 106 -12.90 -0.08 9.89
N TRP A 107 -12.15 -1.05 9.36
CA TRP A 107 -12.28 -1.55 8.01
C TRP A 107 -13.66 -2.20 7.75
N ASN A 108 -14.10 -3.05 8.67
CA ASN A 108 -15.41 -3.71 8.59
C ASN A 108 -16.55 -2.68 8.59
N PHE A 109 -16.48 -1.69 9.46
CA PHE A 109 -17.46 -0.61 9.50
C PHE A 109 -17.40 0.29 8.25
N MET A 110 -16.24 0.47 7.65
CA MET A 110 -16.10 1.26 6.41
C MET A 110 -16.88 0.66 5.26
N PHE A 111 -16.79 -0.66 5.05
CA PHE A 111 -17.36 -1.32 3.88
C PHE A 111 -18.74 -1.94 4.10
N ALA A 112 -18.97 -2.56 5.23
CA ALA A 112 -20.19 -3.33 5.50
C ALA A 112 -21.07 -2.74 6.61
N ASN A 113 -20.57 -1.76 7.36
CA ASN A 113 -21.21 -1.20 8.56
C ASN A 113 -21.60 -2.28 9.60
N THR A 114 -20.78 -3.33 9.68
CA THR A 114 -20.96 -4.48 10.56
C THR A 114 -19.66 -4.82 11.28
N TRP A 115 -19.73 -5.73 12.25
CA TRP A 115 -18.55 -6.20 12.98
C TRP A 115 -17.64 -7.11 12.16
N HIS A 116 -18.15 -7.70 11.11
CA HIS A 116 -17.43 -8.63 10.24
C HIS A 116 -17.67 -8.29 8.76
N PHE A 117 -16.59 -8.28 7.99
CA PHE A 117 -16.60 -8.15 6.54
C PHE A 117 -15.74 -9.26 5.93
N GLU A 118 -16.14 -9.79 4.80
CA GLU A 118 -15.46 -10.94 4.18
C GLU A 118 -14.04 -10.65 3.70
N ARG A 119 -13.73 -9.37 3.46
CA ARG A 119 -12.40 -8.94 3.00
C ARG A 119 -11.64 -8.28 4.13
N GLN A 120 -10.44 -8.82 4.42
CA GLN A 120 -9.56 -8.29 5.45
C GLN A 120 -8.81 -7.05 4.95
N ASN A 121 -8.34 -6.19 5.87
CA ASN A 121 -7.65 -4.95 5.52
C ASN A 121 -6.24 -5.19 4.92
N VAL A 122 -5.70 -4.14 4.28
CA VAL A 122 -4.41 -4.19 3.56
C VAL A 122 -3.19 -4.56 4.42
N PHE A 123 -3.23 -4.33 5.73
CA PHE A 123 -2.11 -4.72 6.60
C PHE A 123 -1.87 -6.23 6.63
N PHE A 124 -2.92 -7.06 6.44
CA PHE A 124 -2.73 -8.51 6.28
C PHE A 124 -1.94 -8.83 5.02
N THR A 125 -2.23 -8.16 3.89
CA THR A 125 -1.43 -8.31 2.66
C THR A 125 0.03 -7.91 2.91
N LEU A 126 0.26 -6.76 3.56
CA LEU A 126 1.61 -6.28 3.88
C LEU A 126 2.34 -7.23 4.84
N PHE A 127 1.64 -7.79 5.83
CA PHE A 127 2.22 -8.77 6.76
C PHE A 127 2.61 -10.08 6.08
N LEU A 128 1.75 -10.60 5.19
CA LEU A 128 2.09 -11.79 4.41
C LEU A 128 3.29 -11.54 3.49
N GLY A 129 3.35 -10.38 2.83
CA GLY A 129 4.53 -9.98 2.05
C GLY A 129 5.80 -9.90 2.89
N TYR A 130 5.72 -9.33 4.09
CA TYR A 130 6.82 -9.33 5.06
C TYR A 130 7.28 -10.76 5.40
N LEU A 131 6.35 -11.70 5.65
CA LEU A 131 6.69 -13.10 5.89
C LEU A 131 7.35 -13.75 4.66
N GLY A 132 6.90 -13.38 3.45
CA GLY A 132 7.53 -13.79 2.19
C GLY A 132 8.98 -13.34 2.10
N PHE A 133 9.29 -12.09 2.48
CA PHE A 133 10.69 -11.60 2.53
C PHE A 133 11.53 -12.39 3.54
N CYS A 134 10.97 -12.67 4.72
CA CYS A 134 11.63 -13.51 5.72
C CYS A 134 11.91 -14.91 5.18
N ALA A 135 10.96 -15.52 4.48
CA ALA A 135 11.12 -16.86 3.90
C ALA A 135 12.21 -16.89 2.82
N ILE A 136 12.28 -15.85 1.97
CA ILE A 136 13.31 -15.74 0.94
C ILE A 136 14.71 -15.67 1.55
N GLU A 137 14.88 -14.90 2.63
CA GLU A 137 16.19 -14.80 3.29
C GLU A 137 16.54 -16.00 4.14
N TYR A 138 15.57 -16.52 4.91
CA TYR A 138 15.83 -17.64 5.83
C TYR A 138 16.14 -18.94 5.09
N PHE A 139 15.46 -19.23 3.99
CA PHE A 139 15.64 -20.43 3.18
C PHE A 139 16.53 -20.20 1.95
N TRP A 140 17.43 -19.25 2.02
CA TRP A 140 18.31 -18.89 0.91
C TRP A 140 19.09 -20.10 0.33
N GLU A 141 19.59 -20.99 1.18
CA GLU A 141 20.35 -22.17 0.79
C GLU A 141 19.47 -23.35 0.35
N CYS A 142 18.16 -23.30 0.66
CA CYS A 142 17.25 -24.42 0.42
C CYS A 142 16.05 -24.00 -0.43
N ARG A 143 16.21 -23.99 -1.75
CA ARG A 143 15.23 -23.49 -2.71
C ARG A 143 13.86 -24.18 -2.62
N TRP A 144 13.81 -25.48 -2.38
CA TRP A 144 12.55 -26.19 -2.28
C TRP A 144 11.74 -25.80 -1.02
N LYS A 145 12.42 -25.58 0.12
CA LYS A 145 11.77 -25.07 1.35
C LYS A 145 11.28 -23.64 1.16
N GLN A 146 12.08 -22.81 0.51
CA GLN A 146 11.71 -21.45 0.14
C GLN A 146 10.43 -21.44 -0.71
N MET A 147 10.40 -22.25 -1.78
CA MET A 147 9.24 -22.37 -2.68
C MET A 147 8.00 -22.87 -1.94
N LEU A 148 8.13 -23.92 -1.13
CA LEU A 148 7.04 -24.47 -0.33
C LEU A 148 6.46 -23.41 0.63
N CYS A 149 7.30 -22.66 1.31
CA CYS A 149 6.88 -21.60 2.21
C CYS A 149 6.15 -20.46 1.45
N LEU A 150 6.67 -20.03 0.30
CA LEU A 150 6.01 -19.00 -0.51
C LEU A 150 4.67 -19.46 -1.09
N LEU A 151 4.55 -20.71 -1.52
CA LEU A 151 3.30 -21.30 -1.98
C LEU A 151 2.27 -21.41 -0.83
N SER A 152 2.72 -21.77 0.37
CA SER A 152 1.85 -21.78 1.56
C SER A 152 1.35 -20.39 1.91
N LEU A 153 2.21 -19.38 1.89
CA LEU A 153 1.81 -17.98 2.11
C LEU A 153 0.87 -17.45 1.03
N LEU A 154 1.08 -17.86 -0.23
CA LEU A 154 0.17 -17.55 -1.32
C LEU A 154 -1.21 -18.17 -1.08
N GLY A 155 -1.27 -19.45 -0.69
CA GLY A 155 -2.51 -20.12 -0.31
C GLY A 155 -3.23 -19.41 0.85
N ILE A 156 -2.49 -19.01 1.88
CA ILE A 156 -3.03 -18.22 2.99
C ILE A 156 -3.58 -16.88 2.51
N SER A 157 -2.90 -16.20 1.57
CA SER A 157 -3.36 -14.90 1.04
C SER A 157 -4.68 -15.02 0.26
N ILE A 158 -4.91 -16.17 -0.40
CA ILE A 158 -6.18 -16.46 -1.08
C ILE A 158 -7.28 -16.72 -0.03
N LEU A 159 -7.01 -17.55 0.97
CA LEU A 159 -7.98 -17.92 2.00
C LEU A 159 -8.40 -16.74 2.88
N LEU A 160 -7.45 -15.87 3.25
CA LEU A 160 -7.73 -14.68 4.05
C LEU A 160 -8.53 -13.62 3.31
N ASN A 161 -8.59 -13.68 1.97
CA ASN A 161 -9.26 -12.69 1.15
C ASN A 161 -8.91 -11.23 1.54
N ALA A 162 -7.61 -10.99 1.83
CA ALA A 162 -7.13 -9.67 2.22
C ALA A 162 -7.25 -8.67 1.06
N ASP A 163 -7.31 -7.38 1.37
CA ASP A 163 -7.30 -6.33 0.35
C ASP A 163 -6.04 -6.47 -0.53
N TYR A 164 -6.20 -6.37 -1.84
CA TYR A 164 -5.24 -6.79 -2.88
C TYR A 164 -4.95 -8.31 -2.94
N GLY A 165 -5.33 -9.13 -1.94
CA GLY A 165 -5.27 -10.59 -1.93
C GLY A 165 -3.93 -11.17 -2.42
N TRP A 166 -4.00 -12.29 -3.15
CA TRP A 166 -2.82 -12.96 -3.70
C TRP A 166 -2.05 -12.09 -4.71
N ARG A 167 -2.75 -11.21 -5.45
CA ARG A 167 -2.09 -10.27 -6.39
C ARG A 167 -1.19 -9.28 -5.68
N GLY A 168 -1.63 -8.76 -4.52
CA GLY A 168 -0.83 -7.89 -3.68
C GLY A 168 0.36 -8.61 -3.05
N PHE A 169 0.18 -9.87 -2.63
CA PHE A 169 1.29 -10.70 -2.13
C PHE A 169 2.37 -10.91 -3.19
N VAL A 170 1.99 -11.32 -4.40
CA VAL A 170 2.95 -11.51 -5.52
C VAL A 170 3.60 -10.18 -5.89
N PHE A 171 2.85 -9.09 -5.92
CA PHE A 171 3.42 -7.76 -6.18
C PHE A 171 4.49 -7.38 -5.16
N LEU A 172 4.27 -7.65 -3.86
CA LEU A 172 5.28 -7.44 -2.82
C LEU A 172 6.54 -8.27 -3.05
N LEU A 173 6.41 -9.54 -3.48
CA LEU A 173 7.56 -10.36 -3.85
C LEU A 173 8.32 -9.78 -5.05
N ILE A 174 7.62 -9.30 -6.08
CA ILE A 174 8.23 -8.61 -7.23
C ILE A 174 9.02 -7.38 -6.75
N MET A 175 8.39 -6.54 -5.92
CA MET A 175 9.04 -5.34 -5.36
C MET A 175 10.29 -5.68 -4.54
N TYR A 176 10.28 -6.79 -3.81
CA TYR A 176 11.42 -7.24 -3.02
C TYR A 176 12.52 -7.85 -3.87
N LEU A 177 12.19 -8.72 -4.82
CA LEU A 177 13.18 -9.40 -5.67
C LEU A 177 13.92 -8.41 -6.58
N LEU A 178 13.22 -7.39 -7.09
CA LEU A 178 13.78 -6.37 -7.96
C LEU A 178 14.25 -5.10 -7.21
N ARG A 179 14.41 -5.16 -5.90
CA ARG A 179 14.73 -3.99 -5.05
C ARG A 179 16.01 -3.25 -5.42
N ASN A 180 16.95 -3.93 -6.06
CA ASN A 180 18.23 -3.34 -6.46
C ASN A 180 18.17 -2.63 -7.83
N GLU A 181 17.05 -2.76 -8.57
CA GLU A 181 16.87 -2.21 -9.91
C GLU A 181 15.50 -1.55 -10.04
N LYS A 182 15.40 -0.27 -9.68
CA LYS A 182 14.13 0.47 -9.72
C LYS A 182 13.48 0.51 -11.10
N ALA A 183 14.29 0.52 -12.17
CA ALA A 183 13.76 0.50 -13.54
C ALA A 183 13.06 -0.84 -13.84
N SER A 184 13.72 -1.96 -13.57
CA SER A 184 13.12 -3.30 -13.71
C SER A 184 11.91 -3.48 -12.80
N GLN A 185 12.00 -2.98 -11.55
CA GLN A 185 10.91 -2.96 -10.59
C GLN A 185 9.68 -2.20 -11.13
N ALA A 186 9.88 -1.05 -11.78
CA ALA A 186 8.81 -0.27 -12.36
C ALA A 186 8.19 -0.96 -13.60
N ILE A 187 9.01 -1.54 -14.49
CA ILE A 187 8.51 -2.25 -15.68
C ILE A 187 7.69 -3.47 -15.26
N VAL A 188 8.28 -4.39 -14.50
CA VAL A 188 7.62 -5.64 -14.11
C VAL A 188 6.44 -5.36 -13.18
N GLY A 189 6.59 -4.40 -12.25
CA GLY A 189 5.52 -3.99 -11.35
C GLY A 189 4.34 -3.35 -12.10
N SER A 190 4.59 -2.53 -13.12
CA SER A 190 3.53 -1.95 -13.96
C SER A 190 2.83 -3.00 -14.82
N CYS A 191 3.58 -3.96 -15.39
CA CYS A 191 2.98 -5.09 -16.11
C CYS A 191 2.05 -5.91 -15.19
N TRP A 192 2.49 -6.15 -13.94
CA TRP A 192 1.67 -6.87 -12.95
C TRP A 192 0.42 -6.10 -12.55
N LEU A 193 0.52 -4.76 -12.40
CA LEU A 193 -0.58 -3.88 -12.02
C LEU A 193 -1.42 -3.39 -13.20
N PHE A 194 -1.24 -3.94 -14.42
CA PHE A 194 -1.92 -3.45 -15.61
C PHE A 194 -3.45 -3.44 -15.48
N TYR A 195 -4.02 -4.35 -14.71
CA TYR A 195 -5.46 -4.36 -14.40
C TYR A 195 -5.91 -3.12 -13.59
N GLU A 196 -5.00 -2.46 -12.90
CA GLU A 196 -5.16 -1.20 -12.15
C GLU A 196 -4.14 -0.17 -12.69
N TRP A 197 -4.07 0.01 -14.01
CA TRP A 197 -3.01 0.76 -14.69
C TRP A 197 -2.68 2.13 -14.08
N LYS A 198 -3.68 2.77 -13.41
CA LYS A 198 -3.48 4.04 -12.72
C LYS A 198 -2.54 3.94 -11.52
N ALA A 199 -2.42 2.76 -10.91
CA ALA A 199 -1.44 2.50 -9.86
C ALA A 199 0.00 2.59 -10.38
N CYS A 200 0.23 2.41 -11.69
CA CYS A 200 1.56 2.50 -12.29
C CYS A 200 2.19 3.90 -12.16
N PHE A 201 1.38 4.96 -12.03
CA PHE A 201 1.89 6.32 -11.77
C PHE A 201 2.69 6.43 -10.46
N ALA A 202 2.47 5.53 -9.51
CA ALA A 202 3.27 5.44 -8.29
C ALA A 202 4.77 5.24 -8.58
N PHE A 203 5.12 4.55 -9.67
CA PHE A 203 6.51 4.31 -10.04
C PHE A 203 7.27 5.59 -10.44
N ILE A 204 6.58 6.66 -10.81
CA ILE A 204 7.20 7.97 -11.01
C ILE A 204 7.85 8.42 -9.69
N SER A 205 7.07 8.46 -8.61
CA SER A 205 7.56 8.87 -7.29
C SER A 205 8.59 7.89 -6.72
N ILE A 206 8.41 6.58 -6.92
CA ILE A 206 9.35 5.54 -6.48
C ILE A 206 10.71 5.70 -7.18
N ASN A 207 10.73 5.98 -8.50
CA ASN A 207 11.97 6.21 -9.23
C ASN A 207 12.65 7.55 -8.89
N MET A 208 11.90 8.52 -8.34
CA MET A 208 12.44 9.77 -7.80
C MET A 208 13.01 9.62 -6.38
N TYR A 209 12.96 8.46 -5.76
CA TYR A 209 13.49 8.21 -4.42
C TYR A 209 15.01 8.28 -4.39
N ASN A 210 15.56 9.06 -3.45
CA ASN A 210 16.98 9.38 -3.32
C ASN A 210 17.75 8.50 -2.33
N GLY A 211 17.16 7.41 -1.82
CA GLY A 211 17.78 6.53 -0.83
C GLY A 211 17.85 7.11 0.61
N LYS A 212 17.39 8.34 0.84
CA LYS A 212 17.48 8.98 2.15
C LYS A 212 16.18 8.83 2.94
N ARG A 213 16.29 8.58 4.24
CA ARG A 213 15.14 8.48 5.16
C ARG A 213 14.27 9.74 5.17
N GLY A 214 14.89 10.92 5.15
CA GLY A 214 14.22 12.22 5.19
C GLY A 214 13.93 12.74 6.61
N PHE A 215 12.92 13.63 6.71
CA PHE A 215 12.63 14.45 7.89
C PHE A 215 11.83 13.70 8.98
N ILE A 216 11.08 12.63 8.63
CA ILE A 216 10.30 11.86 9.60
C ILE A 216 11.20 10.95 10.40
N ARG A 217 11.46 11.30 11.67
CA ARG A 217 12.38 10.58 12.56
C ARG A 217 11.74 10.37 13.94
N GLY A 218 12.24 9.37 14.66
CA GLY A 218 11.82 9.09 16.04
C GLY A 218 10.70 8.04 16.15
N LYS A 219 10.44 7.61 17.40
CA LYS A 219 9.45 6.58 17.72
C LYS A 219 8.02 7.10 17.53
N ALA A 220 7.71 8.31 17.97
CA ALA A 220 6.40 8.92 17.86
C ALA A 220 5.94 9.02 16.40
N ALA A 221 6.82 9.53 15.51
CA ALA A 221 6.52 9.60 14.08
C ALA A 221 6.28 8.22 13.45
N LYS A 222 7.05 7.19 13.87
CA LYS A 222 6.83 5.82 13.39
C LYS A 222 5.42 5.32 13.75
N TYR A 223 5.00 5.46 15.01
CA TYR A 223 3.68 5.00 15.45
C TYR A 223 2.54 5.84 14.89
N PHE A 224 2.76 7.14 14.63
CA PHE A 224 1.79 7.98 13.93
C PHE A 224 1.40 7.37 12.58
N PHE A 225 2.37 6.91 11.76
CA PHE A 225 2.08 6.31 10.46
C PHE A 225 1.32 4.97 10.55
N TYR A 226 1.56 4.18 11.58
CA TYR A 226 0.78 2.97 11.81
C TYR A 226 -0.64 3.29 12.28
N LEU A 227 -0.79 4.23 13.22
CA LEU A 227 -2.09 4.64 13.77
C LEU A 227 -2.94 5.41 12.75
N PHE A 228 -2.30 6.11 11.81
CA PHE A 228 -3.01 6.89 10.82
C PHE A 228 -4.05 6.05 10.06
N TYR A 229 -3.71 4.81 9.71
CA TYR A 229 -4.59 3.95 8.94
C TYR A 229 -5.91 3.62 9.68
N PRO A 230 -5.93 3.04 10.88
CA PRO A 230 -7.18 2.81 11.59
C PRO A 230 -7.87 4.10 12.01
N LEU A 231 -7.12 5.14 12.37
CA LEU A 231 -7.67 6.39 12.88
C LEU A 231 -8.45 7.16 11.81
N HIS A 232 -7.87 7.38 10.61
CA HIS A 232 -8.57 8.14 9.58
C HIS A 232 -9.82 7.39 9.07
N ILE A 233 -9.76 6.05 8.98
CA ILE A 233 -10.95 5.25 8.62
C ILE A 233 -12.04 5.43 9.69
N THR A 234 -11.69 5.33 10.98
CA THR A 234 -12.64 5.55 12.08
C THR A 234 -13.28 6.93 11.99
N ILE A 235 -12.48 7.98 11.79
CA ILE A 235 -12.98 9.35 11.63
C ILE A 235 -13.96 9.46 10.45
N LEU A 236 -13.61 8.88 9.29
CA LEU A 236 -14.47 8.90 8.11
C LEU A 236 -15.79 8.15 8.33
N VAL A 237 -15.75 7.01 9.02
CA VAL A 237 -16.95 6.25 9.39
C VAL A 237 -17.85 7.05 10.35
N ILE A 238 -17.27 7.71 11.36
CA ILE A 238 -18.02 8.58 12.28
C ILE A 238 -18.67 9.74 11.50
N ILE A 239 -17.93 10.43 10.64
CA ILE A 239 -18.46 11.51 9.80
C ILE A 239 -19.61 11.00 8.93
N ARG A 240 -19.42 9.84 8.27
CA ARG A 240 -20.48 9.21 7.47
C ARG A 240 -21.75 9.00 8.29
N ASN A 241 -21.61 8.39 9.48
CA ASN A 241 -22.76 8.07 10.31
C ASN A 241 -23.45 9.32 10.88
N LEU A 242 -22.72 10.39 11.14
CA LEU A 242 -23.31 11.66 11.63
C LEU A 242 -24.06 12.42 10.53
N PHE A 243 -23.55 12.43 9.30
CA PHE A 243 -24.10 13.29 8.24
C PHE A 243 -24.99 12.55 7.23
N PHE A 244 -24.88 11.22 7.12
CA PHE A 244 -25.58 10.42 6.11
C PHE A 244 -26.46 9.30 6.69
N SER A 245 -26.54 9.13 8.03
CA SER A 245 -27.42 8.13 8.66
C SER A 245 -28.87 8.56 8.80
N PHE A 246 -29.23 9.78 8.40
CA PHE A 246 -30.57 10.32 8.50
C PHE A 246 -31.25 10.51 7.13
N SER A 247 -30.75 9.89 6.06
CA SER A 247 -31.35 9.93 4.73
C SER A 247 -31.83 8.57 4.28
#